data_655805d32c90fc8b213664de4efb2268
#
_entry.id   655805d32c90fc8b213664de4efb2268
#
_cell.length_a   1.000
_cell.length_b   1.000
_cell.length_c   1.000
_cell.angle_alpha   90.00
_cell.angle_beta   90.00
_cell.angle_gamma   90.00
#
_symmetry.space_group_name_H-M   'P 1'
#
loop_
_entity.id
_entity.type
_entity.pdbx_description
1 polymer ?
#
loop_
_entity_poly.entity_id
_entity_poly.type
_entity_poly.pdbx_seq_one_letter_code
_entity_poly.pdbx_strand_id
1 'polypeptide(L)'
;MKSKNIAIAGEITPSKTIIPIIEKLKEREAEGKLSFKINKIIGLYHGESSRDFLEPYCSETYSIGEGRRGKKNSTGKLAYLISKDILKSFNALKGKDIDLLITAGNAGDVRKAIVAANILKIPVLHIEQDIYNPIEVISQANLVTVPSNAYKEYLENHYGLKNVVNIEGYPMAKYVDNFIKEDNLIDKDEIYGEYGMKEFVLVVLGGDLKDDDIEPLIRSVEELNLKALIAPYRFDRDMVKELVLSPNIKILPQYVDMLSFMNAASHLIYAAGMGMTIEAGVFNIPSLKIEGFHKTHGSVDLAKELNIPIVKIDEIPVAFENLPDQKESDLVKNSETAIERLVDLINDFDEKSLKRSGFKSTKQIWNSRKVYR
;
A
#
# COMPACT_ATOMS: atom_id res chain seq x y z
N MET A 1 -24.52 22.95 10.50
CA MET A 1 -23.69 22.02 9.72
C MET A 1 -23.64 20.71 10.49
N LYS A 2 -23.89 19.56 9.83
CA LYS A 2 -23.82 18.25 10.49
C LYS A 2 -22.35 17.94 10.83
N SER A 3 -22.08 17.29 11.98
CA SER A 3 -20.74 16.81 12.30
C SER A 3 -20.61 15.33 11.92
N LYS A 4 -19.44 14.90 11.43
CA LYS A 4 -19.15 13.50 11.11
C LYS A 4 -17.95 12.99 11.91
N ASN A 5 -18.05 11.75 12.38
CA ASN A 5 -16.94 10.96 12.91
C ASN A 5 -16.47 10.01 11.80
N ILE A 6 -15.21 10.10 11.44
CA ILE A 6 -14.61 9.27 10.38
C ILE A 6 -13.65 8.26 11.03
N ALA A 7 -13.76 7.01 10.67
CA ALA A 7 -12.76 6.00 10.99
C ALA A 7 -11.89 5.71 9.76
N ILE A 8 -10.60 5.46 9.97
CA ILE A 8 -9.66 5.06 8.92
C ILE A 8 -8.94 3.79 9.36
N ALA A 9 -8.65 2.90 8.43
CA ALA A 9 -7.93 1.69 8.72
C ALA A 9 -6.83 1.45 7.68
N GLY A 10 -5.58 1.24 8.15
CA GLY A 10 -4.48 1.01 7.25
C GLY A 10 -3.22 0.46 7.89
N GLU A 11 -2.54 -0.45 7.17
CA GLU A 11 -1.11 -0.71 7.29
C GLU A 11 -0.33 0.47 6.66
N ILE A 12 0.99 0.36 6.51
CA ILE A 12 1.85 1.47 6.04
C ILE A 12 1.40 2.01 4.66
N THR A 13 1.32 1.16 3.64
CA THR A 13 0.91 1.60 2.28
C THR A 13 -0.52 2.13 2.22
N PRO A 14 -1.55 1.48 2.82
CA PRO A 14 -2.86 2.06 2.98
C PRO A 14 -2.87 3.41 3.71
N SER A 15 -2.06 3.58 4.75
CA SER A 15 -1.96 4.85 5.47
C SER A 15 -1.43 5.97 4.56
N LYS A 16 -0.36 5.72 3.80
CA LYS A 16 0.17 6.65 2.79
C LYS A 16 -0.87 7.02 1.72
N THR A 17 -1.83 6.13 1.45
CA THR A 17 -2.95 6.40 0.53
C THR A 17 -4.02 7.29 1.16
N ILE A 18 -4.33 7.09 2.45
CA ILE A 18 -5.43 7.77 3.14
C ILE A 18 -5.02 9.15 3.65
N ILE A 19 -3.77 9.33 4.08
CA ILE A 19 -3.28 10.59 4.68
C ILE A 19 -3.55 11.82 3.80
N PRO A 20 -3.20 11.84 2.50
CA PRO A 20 -3.44 13.02 1.65
C PRO A 20 -4.94 13.36 1.52
N ILE A 21 -5.81 12.35 1.63
CA ILE A 21 -7.25 12.54 1.61
C ILE A 21 -7.73 13.24 2.89
N ILE A 22 -7.19 12.83 4.04
CA ILE A 22 -7.51 13.46 5.33
C ILE A 22 -6.99 14.90 5.38
N GLU A 23 -5.80 15.15 4.87
CA GLU A 23 -5.23 16.50 4.76
C GLU A 23 -6.14 17.39 3.91
N LYS A 24 -6.56 16.91 2.75
CA LYS A 24 -7.45 17.65 1.85
C LYS A 24 -8.85 17.86 2.43
N LEU A 25 -9.39 16.89 3.18
CA LEU A 25 -10.63 17.07 3.93
C LEU A 25 -10.52 18.18 4.96
N LYS A 26 -9.43 18.23 5.74
CA LYS A 26 -9.18 19.29 6.72
C LYS A 26 -9.01 20.67 6.06
N GLU A 27 -8.30 20.72 4.93
CA GLU A 27 -8.14 21.94 4.14
C GLU A 27 -9.51 22.46 3.66
N ARG A 28 -10.33 21.62 3.02
CA ARG A 28 -11.67 22.01 2.57
C ARG A 28 -12.63 22.36 3.72
N GLU A 29 -12.49 21.73 4.89
CA GLU A 29 -13.24 22.13 6.08
C GLU A 29 -12.88 23.55 6.51
N ALA A 30 -11.56 23.87 6.60
CA ALA A 30 -11.08 25.19 6.96
C ALA A 30 -11.55 26.29 5.98
N GLU A 31 -11.67 25.94 4.70
CA GLU A 31 -12.21 26.83 3.65
C GLU A 31 -13.74 26.91 3.63
N GLY A 32 -14.44 26.15 4.47
CA GLY A 32 -15.90 26.08 4.51
C GLY A 32 -16.52 25.40 3.28
N LYS A 33 -15.77 24.57 2.57
CA LYS A 33 -16.20 23.87 1.33
C LYS A 33 -16.77 22.46 1.57
N LEU A 34 -16.85 22.00 2.81
CA LEU A 34 -17.52 20.75 3.17
C LEU A 34 -18.95 20.99 3.64
N SER A 35 -19.85 20.05 3.34
CA SER A 35 -21.23 20.04 3.81
C SER A 35 -21.37 19.66 5.30
N PHE A 36 -20.27 19.18 5.92
CA PHE A 36 -20.19 18.74 7.31
C PHE A 36 -18.93 19.27 7.99
N LYS A 37 -18.87 19.15 9.33
CA LYS A 37 -17.66 19.35 10.13
C LYS A 37 -17.05 18.00 10.52
N ILE A 38 -15.73 17.93 10.51
CA ILE A 38 -15.01 16.76 11.02
C ILE A 38 -14.96 16.87 12.53
N ASN A 39 -15.70 16.02 13.24
CA ASN A 39 -15.69 16.01 14.70
C ASN A 39 -14.53 15.18 15.25
N LYS A 40 -14.35 13.95 14.72
CA LYS A 40 -13.27 13.04 15.10
C LYS A 40 -12.78 12.23 13.92
N ILE A 41 -11.48 11.93 13.95
CA ILE A 41 -10.87 10.91 13.08
C ILE A 41 -10.30 9.83 13.99
N ILE A 42 -10.72 8.58 13.79
CA ILE A 42 -10.29 7.42 14.56
C ILE A 42 -9.45 6.52 13.68
N GLY A 43 -8.19 6.28 14.09
CA GLY A 43 -7.26 5.41 13.39
C GLY A 43 -7.31 3.97 13.89
N LEU A 44 -7.48 3.02 12.98
CA LEU A 44 -7.34 1.59 13.23
C LEU A 44 -6.04 1.11 12.60
N TYR A 45 -5.04 0.78 13.41
CA TYR A 45 -3.73 0.37 12.91
C TYR A 45 -3.46 -1.13 13.09
N HIS A 46 -2.66 -1.68 12.18
CA HIS A 46 -2.29 -3.09 12.15
C HIS A 46 -0.77 -3.23 12.15
N GLY A 47 -0.21 -3.51 13.31
CA GLY A 47 1.23 -3.44 13.59
C GLY A 47 1.70 -2.05 14.03
N GLU A 48 2.68 -1.99 14.91
CA GLU A 48 3.15 -0.73 15.53
C GLU A 48 3.67 0.28 14.50
N SER A 49 4.37 -0.18 13.45
CA SER A 49 4.88 0.71 12.40
C SER A 49 3.78 1.51 11.67
N SER A 50 2.53 1.01 11.64
CA SER A 50 1.41 1.74 11.04
C SER A 50 0.83 2.81 11.98
N ARG A 51 1.06 2.68 13.28
CA ARG A 51 0.60 3.64 14.27
C ARG A 51 1.21 5.01 14.01
N ASP A 52 2.52 5.06 13.82
CA ASP A 52 3.28 6.30 13.66
C ASP A 52 2.81 7.11 12.43
N PHE A 53 2.33 6.43 11.39
CA PHE A 53 1.73 7.08 10.22
C PHE A 53 0.35 7.68 10.49
N LEU A 54 -0.48 7.03 11.32
CA LEU A 54 -1.87 7.44 11.53
C LEU A 54 -2.05 8.39 12.71
N GLU A 55 -1.25 8.25 13.76
CA GLU A 55 -1.40 8.98 15.01
C GLU A 55 -1.44 10.51 14.83
N PRO A 56 -0.61 11.16 13.97
CA PRO A 56 -0.64 12.61 13.78
C PRO A 56 -1.96 13.14 13.18
N TYR A 57 -2.71 12.28 12.52
CA TYR A 57 -3.94 12.65 11.80
C TYR A 57 -5.22 12.30 12.54
N CYS A 58 -5.10 11.51 13.62
CA CYS A 58 -6.23 10.93 14.34
C CYS A 58 -6.39 11.56 15.73
N SER A 59 -7.65 11.71 16.18
CA SER A 59 -7.98 12.07 17.56
C SER A 59 -7.70 10.92 18.53
N GLU A 60 -7.88 9.69 18.05
CA GLU A 60 -7.70 8.44 18.80
C GLU A 60 -7.19 7.36 17.85
N THR A 61 -6.32 6.46 18.32
CA THR A 61 -5.84 5.31 17.55
C THR A 61 -6.00 4.00 18.31
N TYR A 62 -6.31 2.91 17.60
CA TYR A 62 -6.55 1.59 18.18
C TYR A 62 -5.83 0.50 17.41
N SER A 63 -5.09 -0.37 18.12
CA SER A 63 -4.51 -1.58 17.54
C SER A 63 -5.60 -2.61 17.25
N ILE A 64 -5.75 -2.97 15.98
CA ILE A 64 -6.69 -4.00 15.53
C ILE A 64 -5.99 -5.33 15.17
N GLY A 65 -4.71 -5.44 15.42
CA GLY A 65 -3.94 -6.66 15.23
C GLY A 65 -2.46 -6.41 15.12
N GLU A 66 -1.71 -7.52 15.10
CA GLU A 66 -0.28 -7.50 14.84
C GLU A 66 -0.04 -7.56 13.33
N GLY A 67 0.90 -6.77 12.81
CA GLY A 67 1.31 -6.77 11.41
C GLY A 67 1.75 -8.15 10.92
N ARG A 68 2.04 -8.28 9.64
CA ARG A 68 2.48 -9.55 9.04
C ARG A 68 3.75 -10.04 9.74
N ARG A 69 3.64 -11.16 10.45
CA ARG A 69 4.79 -11.91 10.97
C ARG A 69 5.10 -13.04 10.00
N GLY A 70 6.35 -13.23 9.63
CA GLY A 70 6.83 -14.23 8.66
C GLY A 70 6.59 -15.71 9.04
N LYS A 71 5.95 -16.01 10.19
CA LYS A 71 5.68 -17.39 10.63
C LYS A 71 4.38 -17.92 10.06
N LYS A 72 4.43 -19.04 9.36
CA LYS A 72 3.26 -19.82 8.92
C LYS A 72 2.48 -20.30 10.16
N ASN A 73 1.25 -19.83 10.31
CA ASN A 73 0.32 -20.31 11.35
C ASN A 73 -0.54 -21.45 10.80
N SER A 74 -0.92 -22.43 11.67
CA SER A 74 -1.92 -23.42 11.30
C SER A 74 -3.26 -22.74 10.98
N THR A 75 -4.08 -23.37 10.13
CA THR A 75 -5.38 -22.82 9.69
C THR A 75 -6.29 -22.47 10.88
N GLY A 76 -6.34 -23.31 11.90
CA GLY A 76 -7.14 -23.04 13.11
C GLY A 76 -6.65 -21.85 13.91
N LYS A 77 -5.33 -21.71 14.07
CA LYS A 77 -4.72 -20.56 14.75
C LYS A 77 -4.95 -19.26 13.97
N LEU A 78 -4.87 -19.33 12.64
CA LEU A 78 -5.15 -18.18 11.79
C LEU A 78 -6.61 -17.72 11.91
N ALA A 79 -7.57 -18.64 11.88
CA ALA A 79 -9.00 -18.33 12.07
C ALA A 79 -9.27 -17.68 13.43
N TYR A 80 -8.66 -18.21 14.50
CA TYR A 80 -8.75 -17.62 15.84
C TYR A 80 -8.19 -16.19 15.89
N LEU A 81 -7.01 -15.97 15.31
CA LEU A 81 -6.38 -14.63 15.27
C LEU A 81 -7.24 -13.63 14.50
N ILE A 82 -7.77 -14.01 13.33
CA ILE A 82 -8.66 -13.17 12.55
C ILE A 82 -9.91 -12.81 13.36
N SER A 83 -10.54 -13.77 14.02
CA SER A 83 -11.74 -13.53 14.83
C SER A 83 -11.46 -12.61 16.01
N LYS A 84 -10.33 -12.83 16.70
CA LYS A 84 -9.87 -11.95 17.79
C LYS A 84 -9.65 -10.50 17.31
N ASP A 85 -9.04 -10.33 16.16
CA ASP A 85 -8.74 -9.02 15.62
C ASP A 85 -9.99 -8.31 15.06
N ILE A 86 -10.97 -9.06 14.52
CA ILE A 86 -12.31 -8.52 14.19
C ILE A 86 -13.00 -8.01 15.46
N LEU A 87 -12.90 -8.75 16.57
CA LEU A 87 -13.46 -8.29 17.84
C LEU A 87 -12.77 -7.03 18.37
N LYS A 88 -11.44 -6.90 18.22
CA LYS A 88 -10.73 -5.67 18.54
C LYS A 88 -11.23 -4.49 17.71
N SER A 89 -11.37 -4.68 16.38
CA SER A 89 -11.89 -3.65 15.47
C SER A 89 -13.33 -3.25 15.85
N PHE A 90 -14.17 -4.24 16.18
CA PHE A 90 -15.54 -4.01 16.65
C PHE A 90 -15.55 -3.17 17.93
N ASN A 91 -14.75 -3.51 18.93
CA ASN A 91 -14.68 -2.78 20.20
C ASN A 91 -14.13 -1.36 20.02
N ALA A 92 -13.17 -1.16 19.12
CA ALA A 92 -12.63 0.15 18.79
C ALA A 92 -13.65 1.09 18.14
N LEU A 93 -14.59 0.55 17.36
CA LEU A 93 -15.62 1.33 16.65
C LEU A 93 -16.94 1.46 17.44
N LYS A 94 -17.25 0.49 18.31
CA LYS A 94 -18.53 0.45 19.05
C LYS A 94 -18.72 1.67 19.95
N GLY A 95 -19.89 2.31 19.84
CA GLY A 95 -20.25 3.47 20.65
C GLY A 95 -19.51 4.76 20.32
N LYS A 96 -18.82 4.80 19.17
CA LYS A 96 -18.09 6.00 18.70
C LYS A 96 -18.88 6.84 17.69
N ASP A 97 -20.11 6.40 17.34
CA ASP A 97 -21.00 7.08 16.39
C ASP A 97 -20.30 7.40 15.07
N ILE A 98 -19.64 6.38 14.49
CA ILE A 98 -18.88 6.52 13.24
C ILE A 98 -19.84 6.65 12.05
N ASP A 99 -19.70 7.74 11.29
CA ASP A 99 -20.50 8.02 10.10
C ASP A 99 -19.91 7.38 8.83
N LEU A 100 -18.60 7.15 8.79
CA LEU A 100 -17.92 6.55 7.64
C LEU A 100 -16.62 5.87 8.05
N LEU A 101 -16.39 4.66 7.55
CA LEU A 101 -15.08 3.99 7.58
C LEU A 101 -14.43 4.10 6.20
N ILE A 102 -13.18 4.60 6.16
CA ILE A 102 -12.34 4.65 4.96
C ILE A 102 -11.24 3.59 5.09
N THR A 103 -11.10 2.75 4.08
CA THR A 103 -10.06 1.70 4.02
C THR A 103 -9.36 1.73 2.66
N ALA A 104 -8.13 1.23 2.59
CA ALA A 104 -7.39 1.15 1.33
C ALA A 104 -6.59 -0.16 1.22
N GLY A 105 -6.44 -0.66 -0.01
CA GLY A 105 -5.60 -1.79 -0.34
C GLY A 105 -6.13 -3.16 0.12
N ASN A 106 -5.31 -4.20 -0.02
CA ASN A 106 -5.69 -5.60 0.12
C ASN A 106 -5.13 -6.31 1.37
N ALA A 107 -4.74 -5.55 2.40
CA ALA A 107 -4.14 -6.12 3.61
C ALA A 107 -5.16 -6.69 4.61
N GLY A 108 -4.66 -7.36 5.63
CA GLY A 108 -5.49 -8.04 6.61
C GLY A 108 -6.32 -7.12 7.50
N ASP A 109 -5.86 -5.89 7.72
CA ASP A 109 -6.56 -4.81 8.42
C ASP A 109 -7.90 -4.46 7.75
N VAL A 110 -7.91 -4.35 6.43
CA VAL A 110 -9.13 -4.10 5.64
C VAL A 110 -10.22 -5.12 5.94
N ARG A 111 -9.88 -6.43 5.95
CA ARG A 111 -10.86 -7.50 6.27
C ARG A 111 -11.46 -7.30 7.65
N LYS A 112 -10.63 -7.03 8.63
CA LYS A 112 -11.05 -6.88 10.04
C LYS A 112 -11.91 -5.64 10.23
N ALA A 113 -11.48 -4.51 9.68
CA ALA A 113 -12.18 -3.25 9.79
C ALA A 113 -13.54 -3.27 9.06
N ILE A 114 -13.60 -3.75 7.81
CA ILE A 114 -14.86 -3.83 7.04
C ILE A 114 -15.86 -4.77 7.71
N VAL A 115 -15.43 -5.95 8.18
CA VAL A 115 -16.34 -6.89 8.87
C VAL A 115 -16.90 -6.26 10.14
N ALA A 116 -16.06 -5.61 10.96
CA ALA A 116 -16.50 -4.93 12.18
C ALA A 116 -17.48 -3.79 11.87
N ALA A 117 -17.17 -2.96 10.87
CA ALA A 117 -18.04 -1.87 10.42
C ALA A 117 -19.40 -2.39 9.94
N ASN A 118 -19.42 -3.52 9.20
CA ASN A 118 -20.66 -4.13 8.75
C ASN A 118 -21.55 -4.63 9.89
N ILE A 119 -20.96 -5.24 10.93
CA ILE A 119 -21.69 -5.65 12.12
C ILE A 119 -22.32 -4.44 12.82
N LEU A 120 -21.59 -3.31 12.87
CA LEU A 120 -22.05 -2.07 13.48
C LEU A 120 -22.91 -1.20 12.55
N LYS A 121 -23.15 -1.65 11.30
CA LYS A 121 -23.87 -0.91 10.26
C LYS A 121 -23.21 0.43 9.89
N ILE A 122 -21.90 0.53 10.07
CA ILE A 122 -21.12 1.69 9.65
C ILE A 122 -20.93 1.62 8.13
N PRO A 123 -21.19 2.70 7.38
CA PRO A 123 -20.90 2.77 5.95
C PRO A 123 -19.40 2.68 5.68
N VAL A 124 -19.03 2.07 4.53
CA VAL A 124 -17.64 1.84 4.14
C VAL A 124 -17.36 2.40 2.76
N LEU A 125 -16.31 3.22 2.65
CA LEU A 125 -15.64 3.58 1.41
C LEU A 125 -14.31 2.84 1.36
N HIS A 126 -14.07 2.09 0.30
CA HIS A 126 -12.83 1.35 0.09
C HIS A 126 -12.09 1.84 -1.15
N ILE A 127 -10.79 2.10 -0.99
CA ILE A 127 -9.90 2.54 -2.07
C ILE A 127 -9.09 1.33 -2.54
N GLU A 128 -9.46 0.77 -3.68
CA GLU A 128 -8.80 -0.39 -4.26
C GLU A 128 -7.69 0.03 -5.23
N GLN A 129 -6.53 -0.58 -5.09
CA GLN A 129 -5.36 -0.31 -5.92
C GLN A 129 -4.93 -1.52 -6.76
N ASP A 130 -5.32 -2.74 -6.34
CA ASP A 130 -5.00 -3.99 -7.02
C ASP A 130 -6.26 -4.83 -7.27
N ILE A 131 -6.77 -4.75 -8.49
CA ILE A 131 -8.03 -5.37 -8.89
C ILE A 131 -7.97 -6.88 -9.10
N TYR A 132 -6.78 -7.44 -9.35
CA TYR A 132 -6.65 -8.85 -9.73
C TYR A 132 -6.75 -9.79 -8.56
N ASN A 133 -6.39 -9.32 -7.37
CA ASN A 133 -6.46 -10.11 -6.15
C ASN A 133 -7.10 -9.32 -4.98
N PRO A 134 -8.27 -8.70 -5.20
CA PRO A 134 -8.89 -7.89 -4.17
C PRO A 134 -9.31 -8.77 -2.99
N ILE A 135 -9.45 -8.16 -1.82
CA ILE A 135 -9.94 -8.87 -0.64
C ILE A 135 -11.46 -9.07 -0.73
N GLU A 136 -11.97 -10.26 -0.40
CA GLU A 136 -13.37 -10.63 -0.63
C GLU A 136 -14.39 -9.72 0.07
N VAL A 137 -13.99 -9.08 1.16
CA VAL A 137 -14.87 -8.21 1.95
C VAL A 137 -15.15 -6.86 1.30
N ILE A 138 -14.40 -6.46 0.24
CA ILE A 138 -14.70 -5.20 -0.47
C ILE A 138 -16.09 -5.22 -1.13
N SER A 139 -16.61 -6.39 -1.43
CA SER A 139 -18.00 -6.57 -1.89
C SER A 139 -19.04 -6.09 -0.87
N GLN A 140 -18.63 -5.91 0.37
CA GLN A 140 -19.45 -5.41 1.48
C GLN A 140 -19.22 -3.91 1.75
N ALA A 141 -18.33 -3.25 1.03
CA ALA A 141 -18.22 -1.79 1.04
C ALA A 141 -19.43 -1.16 0.33
N ASN A 142 -19.82 0.02 0.77
CA ASN A 142 -20.88 0.80 0.14
C ASN A 142 -20.39 1.44 -1.16
N LEU A 143 -19.13 1.86 -1.17
CA LEU A 143 -18.45 2.47 -2.30
C LEU A 143 -17.04 1.90 -2.44
N VAL A 144 -16.67 1.51 -3.65
CA VAL A 144 -15.31 1.08 -3.99
C VAL A 144 -14.76 2.06 -5.02
N THR A 145 -13.55 2.56 -4.81
CA THR A 145 -12.89 3.43 -5.79
C THR A 145 -11.68 2.75 -6.40
N VAL A 146 -11.38 3.08 -7.64
CA VAL A 146 -10.28 2.49 -8.43
C VAL A 146 -9.57 3.56 -9.26
N PRO A 147 -8.29 3.35 -9.64
CA PRO A 147 -7.50 4.38 -10.30
C PRO A 147 -7.81 4.59 -11.79
N SER A 148 -8.59 3.72 -12.44
CA SER A 148 -8.89 3.83 -13.87
C SER A 148 -10.22 3.21 -14.26
N ASN A 149 -10.73 3.57 -15.46
CA ASN A 149 -11.93 2.97 -16.02
C ASN A 149 -11.76 1.47 -16.32
N ALA A 150 -10.59 1.05 -16.80
CA ALA A 150 -10.31 -0.36 -17.04
C ALA A 150 -10.45 -1.19 -15.76
N TYR A 151 -9.98 -0.65 -14.64
CA TYR A 151 -10.11 -1.28 -13.33
C TYR A 151 -11.56 -1.31 -12.82
N LYS A 152 -12.32 -0.22 -13.07
CA LYS A 152 -13.75 -0.19 -12.77
C LYS A 152 -14.48 -1.30 -13.51
N GLU A 153 -14.35 -1.35 -14.84
CA GLU A 153 -14.98 -2.35 -15.69
C GLU A 153 -14.61 -3.78 -15.29
N TYR A 154 -13.34 -4.02 -14.94
CA TYR A 154 -12.89 -5.32 -14.47
C TYR A 154 -13.61 -5.75 -13.19
N LEU A 155 -13.66 -4.89 -12.17
CA LEU A 155 -14.33 -5.20 -10.90
C LEU A 155 -15.84 -5.42 -11.08
N GLU A 156 -16.50 -4.58 -11.91
CA GLU A 156 -17.93 -4.71 -12.19
C GLU A 156 -18.24 -5.98 -12.98
N ASN A 157 -17.51 -6.26 -14.04
CA ASN A 157 -17.78 -7.38 -14.94
C ASN A 157 -17.32 -8.72 -14.37
N HIS A 158 -16.12 -8.75 -13.74
CA HIS A 158 -15.52 -10.00 -13.27
C HIS A 158 -16.04 -10.42 -11.90
N TYR A 159 -16.26 -9.47 -11.00
CA TYR A 159 -16.72 -9.75 -9.63
C TYR A 159 -18.15 -9.31 -9.34
N GLY A 160 -18.81 -8.63 -10.27
CA GLY A 160 -20.17 -8.13 -10.09
C GLY A 160 -20.26 -7.10 -8.95
N LEU A 161 -19.18 -6.32 -8.73
CA LEU A 161 -19.22 -5.24 -7.76
C LEU A 161 -20.14 -4.12 -8.24
N LYS A 162 -20.79 -3.48 -7.28
CA LYS A 162 -21.63 -2.30 -7.50
C LYS A 162 -20.96 -1.07 -6.89
N ASN A 163 -21.37 0.11 -7.36
CA ASN A 163 -20.85 1.37 -6.85
C ASN A 163 -19.31 1.44 -6.91
N VAL A 164 -18.75 1.07 -8.07
CA VAL A 164 -17.33 1.24 -8.37
C VAL A 164 -17.15 2.57 -9.09
N VAL A 165 -16.27 3.42 -8.58
CA VAL A 165 -16.00 4.76 -9.12
C VAL A 165 -14.54 4.88 -9.50
N ASN A 166 -14.26 5.32 -10.72
CA ASN A 166 -12.92 5.69 -11.14
C ASN A 166 -12.54 7.06 -10.57
N ILE A 167 -11.43 7.12 -9.85
CA ILE A 167 -10.86 8.36 -9.28
C ILE A 167 -9.70 8.92 -10.10
N GLU A 168 -9.29 8.25 -11.18
CA GLU A 168 -8.26 8.69 -12.15
C GLU A 168 -6.84 8.84 -11.59
N GLY A 169 -6.44 8.02 -10.62
CA GLY A 169 -5.08 8.04 -10.10
C GLY A 169 -4.91 7.32 -8.77
N TYR A 170 -3.71 7.45 -8.23
CA TYR A 170 -3.29 6.82 -6.97
C TYR A 170 -2.99 7.90 -5.91
N PRO A 171 -3.83 8.10 -4.90
CA PRO A 171 -3.61 9.16 -3.87
C PRO A 171 -2.25 9.06 -3.17
N MET A 172 -1.69 7.86 -3.07
CA MET A 172 -0.39 7.63 -2.46
C MET A 172 0.75 8.41 -3.14
N ALA A 173 0.65 8.69 -4.46
CA ALA A 173 1.68 9.46 -5.15
C ALA A 173 1.80 10.88 -4.59
N LYS A 174 0.69 11.49 -4.14
CA LYS A 174 0.72 12.80 -3.46
C LYS A 174 1.41 12.75 -2.11
N TYR A 175 1.22 11.67 -1.34
CA TYR A 175 1.95 11.48 -0.09
C TYR A 175 3.46 11.51 -0.30
N VAL A 176 3.94 10.78 -1.31
CA VAL A 176 5.38 10.73 -1.64
C VAL A 176 5.88 12.11 -2.10
N ASP A 177 5.13 12.79 -2.97
CA ASP A 177 5.45 14.15 -3.45
C ASP A 177 5.52 15.17 -2.30
N ASN A 178 4.54 15.14 -1.38
CA ASN A 178 4.54 16.00 -0.19
C ASN A 178 5.76 15.70 0.69
N PHE A 179 6.07 14.41 0.94
CA PHE A 179 7.22 14.02 1.75
C PHE A 179 8.55 14.55 1.20
N ILE A 180 8.70 14.56 -0.13
CA ILE A 180 9.86 15.13 -0.81
C ILE A 180 9.89 16.66 -0.66
N LYS A 181 8.75 17.33 -0.88
CA LYS A 181 8.65 18.80 -0.90
C LYS A 181 8.77 19.44 0.49
N GLU A 182 8.37 18.73 1.52
CA GLU A 182 8.41 19.18 2.92
C GLU A 182 9.79 18.95 3.57
N ASP A 183 10.80 18.54 2.78
CA ASP A 183 12.15 18.26 3.27
C ASP A 183 12.22 17.22 4.41
N ASN A 184 11.31 16.24 4.34
CA ASN A 184 11.26 15.16 5.32
C ASN A 184 12.26 14.03 5.05
N LEU A 185 13.03 14.14 3.96
CA LEU A 185 14.03 13.16 3.57
C LEU A 185 15.31 13.32 4.43
N ILE A 186 15.88 12.20 4.83
CA ILE A 186 17.23 12.19 5.41
C ILE A 186 18.21 12.68 4.34
N ASP A 187 19.16 13.51 4.75
CA ASP A 187 20.21 14.01 3.85
C ASP A 187 20.98 12.84 3.21
N LYS A 188 21.20 12.92 1.90
CA LYS A 188 21.94 11.88 1.16
C LYS A 188 23.34 11.68 1.72
N ASP A 189 24.01 12.77 2.10
CA ASP A 189 25.37 12.71 2.64
C ASP A 189 25.42 12.02 4.01
N GLU A 190 24.34 12.09 4.81
CA GLU A 190 24.20 11.32 6.05
C GLU A 190 24.11 9.82 5.75
N ILE A 191 23.27 9.41 4.80
CA ILE A 191 23.16 8.01 4.36
C ILE A 191 24.49 7.54 3.78
N TYR A 192 25.14 8.35 2.94
CA TYR A 192 26.43 8.02 2.34
C TYR A 192 27.54 7.86 3.41
N GLY A 193 27.54 8.73 4.41
CA GLY A 193 28.46 8.66 5.54
C GLY A 193 28.28 7.40 6.40
N GLU A 194 27.03 7.08 6.74
CA GLU A 194 26.69 5.91 7.56
C GLU A 194 27.12 4.60 6.86
N TYR A 195 26.83 4.48 5.56
CA TYR A 195 27.10 3.24 4.83
C TYR A 195 28.44 3.25 4.06
N GLY A 196 29.15 4.36 4.01
CA GLY A 196 30.41 4.49 3.26
C GLY A 196 30.23 4.31 1.74
N MET A 197 29.09 4.68 1.19
CA MET A 197 28.72 4.47 -0.21
C MET A 197 28.06 5.73 -0.76
N LYS A 198 28.66 6.39 -1.77
CA LYS A 198 28.06 7.57 -2.44
C LYS A 198 27.13 7.21 -3.60
N GLU A 199 27.36 6.06 -4.20
CA GLU A 199 26.50 5.52 -5.27
C GLU A 199 26.22 4.07 -4.92
N PHE A 200 24.95 3.70 -4.87
CA PHE A 200 24.54 2.34 -4.57
C PHE A 200 23.22 1.99 -5.25
N VAL A 201 23.05 0.70 -5.50
CA VAL A 201 21.79 0.10 -5.90
C VAL A 201 21.00 -0.23 -4.64
N LEU A 202 19.77 0.26 -4.53
CA LEU A 202 18.86 -0.15 -3.48
C LEU A 202 18.12 -1.41 -3.91
N VAL A 203 18.24 -2.47 -3.13
CA VAL A 203 17.55 -3.74 -3.38
C VAL A 203 16.50 -3.96 -2.32
N VAL A 204 15.21 -4.06 -2.69
CA VAL A 204 14.11 -4.24 -1.75
C VAL A 204 13.53 -5.63 -1.88
N LEU A 205 13.72 -6.46 -0.85
CA LEU A 205 13.16 -7.81 -0.78
C LEU A 205 11.67 -7.70 -0.43
N GLY A 206 10.81 -7.84 -1.43
CA GLY A 206 9.39 -7.56 -1.29
C GLY A 206 8.53 -8.76 -0.91
N GLY A 207 7.22 -8.50 -0.86
CA GLY A 207 6.22 -9.49 -0.49
C GLY A 207 5.98 -10.59 -1.52
N ASP A 208 6.48 -10.45 -2.74
CA ASP A 208 6.27 -11.39 -3.86
C ASP A 208 7.36 -12.45 -4.01
N LEU A 209 8.40 -12.43 -3.16
CA LEU A 209 9.43 -13.46 -3.11
C LEU A 209 9.08 -14.58 -2.14
N LYS A 210 9.59 -15.77 -2.39
CA LYS A 210 9.62 -16.90 -1.46
C LYS A 210 10.98 -16.96 -0.77
N ASP A 211 11.07 -17.74 0.31
CA ASP A 211 12.33 -17.90 1.04
C ASP A 211 13.44 -18.47 0.12
N ASP A 212 13.08 -19.38 -0.78
CA ASP A 212 14.01 -20.01 -1.74
C ASP A 212 14.50 -19.06 -2.86
N ASP A 213 13.84 -17.90 -3.03
CA ASP A 213 14.23 -16.91 -4.04
C ASP A 213 15.35 -15.99 -3.53
N ILE A 214 15.61 -15.93 -2.22
CA ILE A 214 16.48 -14.92 -1.61
C ILE A 214 17.95 -15.14 -1.96
N GLU A 215 18.45 -16.37 -1.82
CA GLU A 215 19.83 -16.65 -2.16
C GLU A 215 20.13 -16.46 -3.66
N PRO A 216 19.33 -16.98 -4.62
CA PRO A 216 19.51 -16.68 -6.04
C PRO A 216 19.51 -15.17 -6.34
N LEU A 217 18.61 -14.41 -5.69
CA LEU A 217 18.55 -12.95 -5.87
C LEU A 217 19.84 -12.27 -5.41
N ILE A 218 20.36 -12.64 -4.23
CA ILE A 218 21.60 -12.08 -3.70
C ILE A 218 22.76 -12.40 -4.66
N ARG A 219 22.86 -13.64 -5.19
CA ARG A 219 23.89 -14.01 -6.18
C ARG A 219 23.79 -13.14 -7.44
N SER A 220 22.59 -12.95 -8.01
CA SER A 220 22.41 -12.09 -9.19
C SER A 220 22.77 -10.61 -8.90
N VAL A 221 22.54 -10.12 -7.68
CA VAL A 221 22.97 -8.76 -7.29
C VAL A 221 24.49 -8.71 -7.12
N GLU A 222 25.14 -9.75 -6.59
CA GLU A 222 26.59 -9.83 -6.47
C GLU A 222 27.30 -9.82 -7.83
N GLU A 223 26.69 -10.45 -8.86
CA GLU A 223 27.20 -10.47 -10.24
C GLU A 223 27.27 -9.07 -10.86
N LEU A 224 26.46 -8.12 -10.40
CA LEU A 224 26.54 -6.72 -10.85
C LEU A 224 27.89 -6.06 -10.47
N ASN A 225 28.58 -6.60 -9.48
CA ASN A 225 29.84 -6.05 -8.94
C ASN A 225 29.76 -4.56 -8.55
N LEU A 226 28.58 -4.11 -8.12
CA LEU A 226 28.27 -2.74 -7.69
C LEU A 226 28.09 -2.69 -6.18
N LYS A 227 28.15 -1.47 -5.62
CA LYS A 227 27.74 -1.25 -4.24
C LYS A 227 26.23 -1.37 -4.14
N ALA A 228 25.73 -2.11 -3.15
CA ALA A 228 24.31 -2.28 -2.93
C ALA A 228 23.92 -2.22 -1.45
N LEU A 229 22.76 -1.67 -1.19
CA LEU A 229 22.07 -1.73 0.10
C LEU A 229 20.82 -2.60 -0.04
N ILE A 230 20.73 -3.69 0.74
CA ILE A 230 19.58 -4.59 0.68
C ILE A 230 18.66 -4.32 1.88
N ALA A 231 17.42 -3.94 1.60
CA ALA A 231 16.34 -3.85 2.58
C ALA A 231 15.66 -5.22 2.73
N PRO A 232 15.80 -5.91 3.87
CA PRO A 232 15.32 -7.28 4.04
C PRO A 232 13.79 -7.37 4.12
N TYR A 233 13.12 -6.28 4.49
CA TYR A 233 11.66 -6.17 4.61
C TYR A 233 11.08 -7.24 5.57
N ARG A 234 10.37 -8.27 5.05
CA ARG A 234 9.78 -9.34 5.86
C ARG A 234 10.72 -10.52 6.15
N PHE A 235 11.85 -10.58 5.48
CA PHE A 235 12.82 -11.64 5.66
C PHE A 235 13.71 -11.34 6.87
N ASP A 236 14.16 -12.38 7.54
CA ASP A 236 15.05 -12.23 8.69
C ASP A 236 16.37 -11.58 8.25
N ARG A 237 16.74 -10.48 8.89
CA ARG A 237 17.92 -9.69 8.54
C ARG A 237 19.22 -10.50 8.66
N ASP A 238 19.35 -11.29 9.72
CA ASP A 238 20.57 -12.03 9.98
C ASP A 238 20.70 -13.18 8.97
N MET A 239 19.62 -13.85 8.65
CA MET A 239 19.58 -14.85 7.57
C MET A 239 20.02 -14.25 6.23
N VAL A 240 19.49 -13.07 5.84
CA VAL A 240 19.88 -12.40 4.60
C VAL A 240 21.35 -12.00 4.64
N LYS A 241 21.86 -11.55 5.79
CA LYS A 241 23.26 -11.16 5.98
C LYS A 241 24.23 -12.34 5.82
N GLU A 242 23.84 -13.52 6.30
CA GLU A 242 24.66 -14.74 6.17
C GLU A 242 24.81 -15.21 4.72
N LEU A 243 23.86 -14.86 3.84
CA LEU A 243 23.90 -15.20 2.42
C LEU A 243 24.83 -14.29 1.61
N VAL A 244 25.18 -13.10 2.09
CA VAL A 244 25.99 -12.12 1.36
C VAL A 244 27.47 -12.49 1.45
N LEU A 245 28.12 -12.63 0.30
CA LEU A 245 29.55 -12.91 0.19
C LEU A 245 30.37 -11.67 -0.19
N SER A 246 29.77 -10.74 -0.93
CA SER A 246 30.43 -9.54 -1.42
C SER A 246 30.59 -8.46 -0.32
N PRO A 247 31.78 -7.89 -0.12
CA PRO A 247 31.97 -6.76 0.80
C PRO A 247 31.30 -5.46 0.31
N ASN A 248 30.90 -5.40 -0.97
CA ASN A 248 30.23 -4.26 -1.57
C ASN A 248 28.73 -4.19 -1.21
N ILE A 249 28.19 -5.22 -0.56
CA ILE A 249 26.77 -5.29 -0.21
C ILE A 249 26.63 -5.15 1.30
N LYS A 250 25.73 -4.28 1.74
CA LYS A 250 25.33 -4.13 3.13
C LYS A 250 23.83 -4.34 3.32
N ILE A 251 23.46 -4.93 4.45
CA ILE A 251 22.07 -5.21 4.79
C ILE A 251 21.55 -4.11 5.71
N LEU A 252 20.48 -3.45 5.30
CA LEU A 252 19.81 -2.42 6.07
C LEU A 252 19.16 -2.98 7.35
N PRO A 253 18.85 -2.13 8.34
CA PRO A 253 17.93 -2.48 9.42
C PRO A 253 16.59 -3.00 8.87
N GLN A 254 15.85 -3.75 9.72
CA GLN A 254 14.57 -4.34 9.33
C GLN A 254 13.55 -3.32 8.86
N TYR A 255 13.59 -2.12 9.44
CA TYR A 255 12.75 -0.98 9.10
C TYR A 255 13.63 0.25 8.93
N VAL A 256 13.49 0.92 7.81
CA VAL A 256 14.19 2.17 7.46
C VAL A 256 13.21 3.13 6.83
N ASP A 257 13.56 4.41 6.81
CA ASP A 257 12.84 5.38 5.97
C ASP A 257 13.15 5.12 4.50
N MET A 258 12.32 4.28 3.89
CA MET A 258 12.52 3.80 2.52
C MET A 258 12.56 4.95 1.50
N LEU A 259 11.78 6.02 1.70
CA LEU A 259 11.76 7.15 0.77
C LEU A 259 13.11 7.87 0.74
N SER A 260 13.75 8.05 1.89
CA SER A 260 15.09 8.63 1.97
C SER A 260 16.15 7.75 1.29
N PHE A 261 16.09 6.43 1.48
CA PHE A 261 17.00 5.52 0.80
C PHE A 261 16.76 5.49 -0.72
N MET A 262 15.52 5.55 -1.18
CA MET A 262 15.21 5.67 -2.62
C MET A 262 15.74 6.96 -3.21
N ASN A 263 15.62 8.09 -2.49
CA ASN A 263 16.16 9.37 -2.92
C ASN A 263 17.70 9.37 -3.02
N ALA A 264 18.38 8.61 -2.17
CA ALA A 264 19.84 8.52 -2.16
C ALA A 264 20.39 7.48 -3.15
N ALA A 265 19.60 6.50 -3.56
CA ALA A 265 20.03 5.43 -4.45
C ALA A 265 20.19 5.91 -5.91
N SER A 266 21.15 5.31 -6.63
CA SER A 266 21.28 5.51 -8.08
C SER A 266 20.30 4.69 -8.89
N HIS A 267 19.96 3.49 -8.40
CA HIS A 267 19.07 2.54 -9.05
C HIS A 267 18.26 1.76 -8.00
N LEU A 268 17.13 1.20 -8.42
CA LEU A 268 16.26 0.39 -7.57
C LEU A 268 16.02 -0.98 -8.19
N ILE A 269 16.23 -2.04 -7.43
CA ILE A 269 15.79 -3.41 -7.75
C ILE A 269 14.79 -3.83 -6.68
N TYR A 270 13.57 -4.22 -7.09
CA TYR A 270 12.55 -4.52 -6.09
C TYR A 270 11.63 -5.67 -6.45
N ALA A 271 11.23 -6.44 -5.44
CA ALA A 271 10.24 -7.51 -5.53
C ALA A 271 9.02 -7.19 -4.67
N ALA A 272 8.44 -6.02 -4.87
CA ALA A 272 7.34 -5.50 -4.08
C ALA A 272 6.13 -5.11 -4.94
N GLY A 273 5.00 -4.87 -4.27
CA GLY A 273 3.74 -4.56 -4.90
C GLY A 273 3.55 -3.09 -5.28
N MET A 274 2.29 -2.67 -5.27
CA MET A 274 1.84 -1.37 -5.78
C MET A 274 2.55 -0.18 -5.13
N GLY A 275 2.71 -0.17 -3.80
CA GLY A 275 3.31 0.96 -3.09
C GLY A 275 4.71 1.30 -3.61
N MET A 276 5.59 0.31 -3.69
CA MET A 276 6.96 0.50 -4.20
C MET A 276 6.99 0.94 -5.66
N THR A 277 6.07 0.43 -6.50
CA THR A 277 5.99 0.83 -7.91
C THR A 277 5.54 2.29 -8.06
N ILE A 278 4.60 2.76 -7.21
CA ILE A 278 4.21 4.17 -7.17
C ILE A 278 5.38 5.03 -6.69
N GLU A 279 6.06 4.64 -5.61
CA GLU A 279 7.22 5.33 -5.07
C GLU A 279 8.33 5.44 -6.13
N ALA A 280 8.67 4.35 -6.83
CA ALA A 280 9.64 4.35 -7.93
C ALA A 280 9.25 5.32 -9.05
N GLY A 281 7.98 5.37 -9.42
CA GLY A 281 7.46 6.28 -10.44
C GLY A 281 7.50 7.75 -10.03
N VAL A 282 7.23 8.07 -8.77
CA VAL A 282 7.29 9.46 -8.26
C VAL A 282 8.73 9.96 -8.17
N PHE A 283 9.66 9.12 -7.69
CA PHE A 283 11.09 9.45 -7.67
C PHE A 283 11.74 9.46 -9.06
N ASN A 284 11.08 8.86 -10.05
CA ASN A 284 11.63 8.63 -11.39
C ASN A 284 13.04 7.96 -11.33
N ILE A 285 13.21 7.03 -10.39
CA ILE A 285 14.47 6.33 -10.18
C ILE A 285 14.60 5.16 -11.15
N PRO A 286 15.71 5.01 -11.90
CA PRO A 286 15.94 3.87 -12.78
C PRO A 286 15.75 2.54 -12.02
N SER A 287 14.82 1.71 -12.47
CA SER A 287 14.33 0.60 -11.66
C SER A 287 14.21 -0.70 -12.45
N LEU A 288 14.48 -1.84 -11.77
CA LEU A 288 14.07 -3.19 -12.18
C LEU A 288 13.06 -3.76 -11.20
N LYS A 289 11.93 -4.23 -11.72
CA LYS A 289 10.97 -5.01 -10.95
C LYS A 289 11.24 -6.49 -11.13
N ILE A 290 11.38 -7.24 -10.04
CA ILE A 290 11.54 -8.69 -10.08
C ILE A 290 10.18 -9.34 -10.29
N GLU A 291 10.09 -10.31 -11.20
CA GLU A 291 8.91 -11.14 -11.40
C GLU A 291 8.68 -12.00 -10.14
N GLY A 292 7.61 -11.72 -9.42
CA GLY A 292 7.23 -12.47 -8.24
C GLY A 292 6.27 -13.62 -8.56
N PHE A 293 5.74 -14.28 -7.52
CA PHE A 293 4.76 -15.36 -7.68
C PHE A 293 3.37 -14.82 -8.13
N HIS A 294 3.08 -13.54 -7.97
CA HIS A 294 1.89 -12.89 -8.50
C HIS A 294 2.15 -12.35 -9.91
N LYS A 295 1.93 -13.19 -10.94
CA LYS A 295 2.14 -12.79 -12.35
C LYS A 295 1.14 -11.75 -12.85
N THR A 296 -0.07 -11.74 -12.28
CA THR A 296 -1.13 -10.77 -12.60
C THR A 296 -1.39 -9.94 -11.35
N HIS A 297 -0.97 -8.67 -11.40
CA HIS A 297 -1.04 -7.74 -10.29
C HIS A 297 -1.05 -6.30 -10.81
N GLY A 298 -1.77 -5.38 -10.17
CA GLY A 298 -1.82 -3.98 -10.58
C GLY A 298 -0.45 -3.31 -10.66
N SER A 299 0.50 -3.71 -9.82
CA SER A 299 1.88 -3.21 -9.90
C SER A 299 2.64 -3.65 -11.14
N VAL A 300 2.20 -4.72 -11.81
CA VAL A 300 2.76 -5.16 -13.10
C VAL A 300 2.30 -4.23 -14.21
N ASP A 301 1.02 -3.86 -14.20
CA ASP A 301 0.47 -2.92 -15.18
C ASP A 301 1.12 -1.55 -15.03
N LEU A 302 1.19 -1.04 -13.80
CA LEU A 302 1.83 0.24 -13.52
C LEU A 302 3.33 0.25 -13.87
N ALA A 303 4.08 -0.82 -13.59
CA ALA A 303 5.48 -0.92 -13.97
C ALA A 303 5.66 -0.83 -15.49
N LYS A 304 4.77 -1.46 -16.27
CA LYS A 304 4.79 -1.35 -17.75
C LYS A 304 4.47 0.07 -18.23
N GLU A 305 3.50 0.75 -17.61
CA GLU A 305 3.19 2.16 -17.93
C GLU A 305 4.37 3.09 -17.69
N LEU A 306 5.15 2.82 -16.63
CA LEU A 306 6.36 3.56 -16.25
C LEU A 306 7.62 3.15 -17.02
N ASN A 307 7.52 2.18 -17.93
CA ASN A 307 8.66 1.60 -18.64
C ASN A 307 9.70 0.93 -17.69
N ILE A 308 9.24 0.40 -16.56
CA ILE A 308 10.07 -0.37 -15.62
C ILE A 308 10.10 -1.84 -16.09
N PRO A 309 11.28 -2.38 -16.47
CA PRO A 309 11.39 -3.78 -16.86
C PRO A 309 11.01 -4.71 -15.71
N ILE A 310 10.30 -5.79 -16.08
CA ILE A 310 9.94 -6.87 -15.17
C ILE A 310 10.74 -8.10 -15.59
N VAL A 311 11.62 -8.57 -14.72
CA VAL A 311 12.62 -9.57 -15.03
C VAL A 311 12.62 -10.71 -14.02
N LYS A 312 13.09 -11.88 -14.45
CA LYS A 312 13.39 -12.97 -13.52
C LYS A 312 14.70 -12.70 -12.79
N ILE A 313 14.92 -13.42 -11.71
CA ILE A 313 16.11 -13.24 -10.87
C ILE A 313 17.39 -13.45 -11.65
N ASP A 314 17.46 -14.48 -12.48
CA ASP A 314 18.62 -14.82 -13.32
C ASP A 314 18.85 -13.86 -14.50
N GLU A 315 17.86 -13.04 -14.82
CA GLU A 315 17.94 -12.02 -15.89
C GLU A 315 18.46 -10.66 -15.38
N ILE A 316 18.55 -10.46 -14.04
CA ILE A 316 18.93 -9.18 -13.44
C ILE A 316 20.23 -8.61 -14.00
N PRO A 317 21.36 -9.35 -14.10
CA PRO A 317 22.61 -8.77 -14.57
C PRO A 317 22.50 -8.17 -15.97
N VAL A 318 21.93 -8.93 -16.91
CA VAL A 318 21.77 -8.49 -18.30
C VAL A 318 20.78 -7.34 -18.43
N ALA A 319 19.67 -7.39 -17.68
CA ALA A 319 18.67 -6.35 -17.72
C ALA A 319 19.16 -5.04 -17.09
N PHE A 320 19.99 -5.12 -16.07
CA PHE A 320 20.56 -3.94 -15.39
C PHE A 320 21.53 -3.17 -16.31
N GLU A 321 22.36 -3.87 -17.09
CA GLU A 321 23.25 -3.25 -18.08
C GLU A 321 22.49 -2.54 -19.21
N ASN A 322 21.28 -2.99 -19.51
CA ASN A 322 20.41 -2.49 -20.57
C ASN A 322 19.18 -1.78 -20.04
N LEU A 323 19.26 -1.19 -18.85
CA LEU A 323 18.15 -0.52 -18.20
C LEU A 323 17.66 0.66 -19.07
N PRO A 324 16.38 0.66 -19.48
CA PRO A 324 15.84 1.79 -20.24
C PRO A 324 15.64 3.01 -19.36
N ASP A 325 15.61 4.19 -19.98
CA ASP A 325 15.16 5.40 -19.30
C ASP A 325 13.72 5.20 -18.80
N GLN A 326 13.49 5.52 -17.55
CA GLN A 326 12.16 5.49 -16.99
C GLN A 326 11.30 6.59 -17.61
N LYS A 327 10.07 6.28 -17.92
CA LYS A 327 9.13 7.23 -18.48
C LYS A 327 8.67 8.21 -17.38
N GLU A 328 8.78 9.50 -17.66
CA GLU A 328 8.17 10.52 -16.82
C GLU A 328 6.66 10.25 -16.70
N SER A 329 6.13 10.35 -15.51
CA SER A 329 4.76 9.96 -15.20
C SER A 329 3.91 11.11 -14.69
N ASP A 330 2.62 11.08 -15.03
CA ASP A 330 1.61 11.98 -14.45
C ASP A 330 1.10 11.50 -13.06
N LEU A 331 1.81 10.59 -12.37
CA LEU A 331 1.36 10.01 -11.11
C LEU A 331 0.98 11.06 -10.06
N VAL A 332 1.82 12.07 -9.87
CA VAL A 332 1.56 13.15 -8.89
C VAL A 332 0.36 13.98 -9.31
N LYS A 333 0.29 14.42 -10.58
CA LYS A 333 -0.82 15.19 -11.13
C LYS A 333 -2.14 14.43 -11.04
N ASN A 334 -2.14 13.17 -11.44
CA ASN A 334 -3.32 12.31 -11.37
C ASN A 334 -3.74 12.02 -9.92
N SER A 335 -2.78 11.97 -8.98
CA SER A 335 -3.10 11.81 -7.57
C SER A 335 -3.86 12.99 -6.98
N GLU A 336 -3.58 14.22 -7.43
CA GLU A 336 -4.32 15.42 -7.03
C GLU A 336 -5.78 15.32 -7.49
N THR A 337 -6.01 14.92 -8.74
CA THR A 337 -7.35 14.67 -9.26
C THR A 337 -8.08 13.58 -8.48
N ALA A 338 -7.37 12.48 -8.16
CA ALA A 338 -7.93 11.38 -7.40
C ALA A 338 -8.34 11.80 -5.98
N ILE A 339 -7.53 12.61 -5.31
CA ILE A 339 -7.82 13.13 -3.96
C ILE A 339 -9.03 14.06 -3.99
N GLU A 340 -9.10 15.00 -4.94
CA GLU A 340 -10.24 15.89 -5.07
C GLU A 340 -11.55 15.10 -5.28
N ARG A 341 -11.56 14.11 -6.18
CA ARG A 341 -12.71 13.23 -6.39
C ARG A 341 -13.09 12.44 -5.15
N LEU A 342 -12.12 11.91 -4.41
CA LEU A 342 -12.39 11.19 -3.17
C LEU A 342 -13.01 12.10 -2.13
N VAL A 343 -12.53 13.32 -1.98
CA VAL A 343 -13.09 14.30 -1.05
C VAL A 343 -14.52 14.68 -1.45
N ASP A 344 -14.79 14.85 -2.74
CA ASP A 344 -16.16 15.08 -3.24
C ASP A 344 -17.07 13.88 -2.91
N LEU A 345 -16.62 12.65 -3.20
CA LEU A 345 -17.35 11.43 -2.87
C LEU A 345 -17.62 11.28 -1.34
N ILE A 346 -16.70 11.70 -0.48
CA ILE A 346 -16.88 11.68 0.98
C ILE A 346 -17.84 12.80 1.41
N ASN A 347 -17.76 13.98 0.79
CA ASN A 347 -18.64 15.09 1.08
C ASN A 347 -20.11 14.78 0.73
N ASP A 348 -20.32 14.16 -0.42
CA ASP A 348 -21.63 13.84 -0.98
C ASP A 348 -22.09 12.41 -0.63
N PHE A 349 -21.37 11.75 0.29
CA PHE A 349 -21.62 10.36 0.63
C PHE A 349 -23.02 10.15 1.22
N ASP A 350 -23.87 9.44 0.47
CA ASP A 350 -25.21 9.03 0.91
C ASP A 350 -25.31 7.49 0.99
N GLU A 351 -25.25 6.94 2.21
CA GLU A 351 -25.35 5.51 2.46
C GLU A 351 -26.65 4.87 1.96
N LYS A 352 -27.74 5.65 1.87
CA LYS A 352 -29.06 5.14 1.47
C LYS A 352 -29.14 4.83 0.00
N SER A 353 -28.38 5.59 -0.82
CA SER A 353 -28.30 5.39 -2.26
C SER A 353 -27.33 4.29 -2.68
N LEU A 354 -26.32 3.97 -1.84
CA LEU A 354 -25.20 3.08 -2.14
C LEU A 354 -25.42 1.66 -1.58
N LYS A 355 -25.99 0.76 -2.40
CA LYS A 355 -26.24 -0.64 -2.00
C LYS A 355 -24.99 -1.49 -2.17
N ARG A 356 -24.62 -2.24 -1.13
CA ARG A 356 -23.53 -3.22 -1.14
C ARG A 356 -23.72 -4.30 -2.21
N SER A 357 -22.63 -4.84 -2.75
CA SER A 357 -22.66 -5.82 -3.84
C SER A 357 -23.19 -7.21 -3.42
N GLY A 358 -23.02 -7.55 -2.15
CA GLY A 358 -23.63 -8.72 -1.55
C GLY A 358 -22.82 -10.01 -1.68
N PHE A 359 -23.38 -11.11 -1.19
CA PHE A 359 -22.69 -12.39 -1.00
C PHE A 359 -22.22 -13.07 -2.30
N LYS A 360 -22.92 -12.84 -3.42
CA LYS A 360 -22.52 -13.41 -4.72
C LYS A 360 -21.12 -12.90 -5.13
N SER A 361 -20.92 -11.61 -5.05
CA SER A 361 -19.62 -10.96 -5.35
C SER A 361 -18.54 -11.40 -4.35
N THR A 362 -18.86 -11.50 -3.05
CA THR A 362 -17.94 -12.06 -2.05
C THR A 362 -17.45 -13.45 -2.46
N LYS A 363 -18.36 -14.34 -2.90
CA LYS A 363 -18.02 -15.70 -3.31
C LYS A 363 -17.19 -15.72 -4.60
N GLN A 364 -17.49 -14.85 -5.56
CA GLN A 364 -16.71 -14.72 -6.81
C GLN A 364 -15.27 -14.33 -6.51
N ILE A 365 -15.06 -13.26 -5.73
CA ILE A 365 -13.72 -12.82 -5.31
C ILE A 365 -13.00 -13.93 -4.53
N TRP A 366 -13.67 -14.56 -3.57
CA TRP A 366 -13.08 -15.67 -2.80
C TRP A 366 -12.61 -16.82 -3.68
N ASN A 367 -13.39 -17.18 -4.70
CA ASN A 367 -13.05 -18.27 -5.61
C ASN A 367 -11.89 -17.90 -6.53
N SER A 368 -11.82 -16.67 -7.05
CA SER A 368 -10.71 -16.23 -7.90
C SER A 368 -9.38 -16.20 -7.14
N ARG A 369 -9.38 -15.83 -5.86
CA ARG A 369 -8.17 -15.86 -5.01
C ARG A 369 -7.55 -17.26 -4.85
N LYS A 370 -8.32 -18.33 -5.03
CA LYS A 370 -7.77 -19.70 -4.99
C LYS A 370 -6.84 -20.00 -6.17
N VAL A 371 -7.01 -19.29 -7.28
CA VAL A 371 -6.18 -19.44 -8.47
C VAL A 371 -4.80 -18.79 -8.28
N TYR A 372 -4.73 -17.76 -7.44
CA TYR A 372 -3.50 -17.00 -7.15
C TYR A 372 -2.77 -17.48 -5.87
N ARG A 373 -3.22 -18.55 -5.25
CA ARG A 373 -2.60 -19.21 -4.09
C ARG A 373 -2.00 -20.53 -4.48
#